data_0afef6c0782db1c98f32556c5d85ddbe
#
_entry.id   0afef6c0782db1c98f32556c5d85ddbe
#
_cell.length_a   1.000
_cell.length_b   1.000
_cell.length_c   1.000
_cell.angle_alpha   90.00
_cell.angle_beta   90.00
_cell.angle_gamma   90.00
#
_symmetry.space_group_name_H-M   'P 1'
#
loop_
_entity.id
_entity.type
_entity.pdbx_description
1 polymer ?
#
loop_
_entity_poly.entity_id
_entity_poly.type
_entity_poly.pdbx_seq_one_letter_code
_entity_poly.pdbx_strand_id
1 'polypeptide(L)'
;MVTLAPAAPHERNALRRLYQEAFPRAERKPFRLLCRQARRGRMDLLTLRGEAGEPLGLAVTMLHESLVLLDYFAVAPAARGGGIGGEALGLLRERYAGRRFFLEIEALGEPDTPPEQETLRARRKAFYLRNGMRAPGVRACIFGQRMELLTADGLPVTAAEYRAVYRRGAGRLAALLIRPRIIE
;
A
#
# COMPACT_ATOMS: atom_id res chain seq x y z
N MET A 1 8.54 4.76 -19.70
CA MET A 1 7.09 4.61 -19.41
C MET A 1 6.90 3.38 -18.52
N VAL A 2 6.03 3.48 -17.51
CA VAL A 2 5.73 2.35 -16.60
C VAL A 2 4.35 1.77 -16.95
N THR A 3 4.18 0.47 -16.79
CA THR A 3 2.87 -0.19 -16.90
C THR A 3 2.56 -0.99 -15.63
N LEU A 4 1.26 -1.17 -15.34
CA LEU A 4 0.77 -2.01 -14.25
C LEU A 4 0.10 -3.26 -14.82
N ALA A 5 0.57 -4.42 -14.41
CA ALA A 5 -0.03 -5.69 -14.81
C ALA A 5 -0.16 -6.65 -13.62
N PRO A 6 -1.13 -7.57 -13.61
CA PRO A 6 -1.15 -8.66 -12.65
C PRO A 6 0.17 -9.43 -12.66
N ALA A 7 0.71 -9.73 -11.47
CA ALA A 7 1.97 -10.44 -11.33
C ALA A 7 1.92 -11.83 -11.98
N ALA A 8 2.71 -12.02 -13.02
CA ALA A 8 2.81 -13.30 -13.69
C ALA A 8 3.52 -14.36 -12.82
N PRO A 9 3.24 -15.66 -13.01
CA PRO A 9 3.86 -16.73 -12.22
C PRO A 9 5.40 -16.68 -12.20
N HIS A 10 6.03 -16.37 -13.32
CA HIS A 10 7.50 -16.30 -13.44
C HIS A 10 8.11 -15.09 -12.71
N GLU A 11 7.35 -14.00 -12.52
CA GLU A 11 7.80 -12.79 -11.81
C GLU A 11 7.79 -12.95 -10.29
N ARG A 12 7.02 -13.90 -9.74
CA ARG A 12 6.73 -14.02 -8.30
C ARG A 12 7.98 -14.13 -7.43
N ASN A 13 9.02 -14.78 -7.91
CA ASN A 13 10.28 -14.90 -7.15
C ASN A 13 11.01 -13.56 -7.06
N ALA A 14 11.05 -12.78 -8.14
CA ALA A 14 11.62 -11.43 -8.13
C ALA A 14 10.81 -10.49 -7.24
N LEU A 15 9.49 -10.48 -7.38
CA LEU A 15 8.60 -9.67 -6.54
C LEU A 15 8.68 -10.06 -5.05
N ARG A 16 8.83 -11.35 -4.74
CA ARG A 16 9.03 -11.81 -3.36
C ARG A 16 10.32 -11.26 -2.78
N ARG A 17 11.43 -11.29 -3.53
CA ARG A 17 12.71 -10.71 -3.07
C ARG A 17 12.56 -9.22 -2.83
N LEU A 18 12.03 -8.47 -3.81
CA LEU A 18 11.78 -7.04 -3.66
C LEU A 18 10.88 -6.73 -2.45
N TYR A 19 9.82 -7.49 -2.25
CA TYR A 19 8.93 -7.36 -1.10
C TYR A 19 9.68 -7.56 0.23
N GLN A 20 10.58 -8.55 0.29
CA GLN A 20 11.36 -8.85 1.47
C GLN A 20 12.44 -7.79 1.77
N GLU A 21 12.96 -7.14 0.76
CA GLU A 21 13.94 -6.05 0.87
C GLU A 21 13.27 -4.73 1.26
N ALA A 22 12.09 -4.47 0.68
CA ALA A 22 11.42 -3.17 0.84
C ALA A 22 10.69 -2.99 2.17
N PHE A 23 10.27 -4.08 2.83
CA PHE A 23 9.46 -4.00 4.05
C PHE A 23 10.10 -4.79 5.20
N PRO A 24 10.08 -4.26 6.45
CA PRO A 24 10.53 -4.96 7.64
C PRO A 24 9.76 -6.26 7.88
N ARG A 25 10.42 -7.27 8.46
CA ARG A 25 9.81 -8.59 8.71
C ARG A 25 8.52 -8.49 9.56
N ALA A 26 8.49 -7.58 10.52
CA ALA A 26 7.34 -7.38 11.40
C ALA A 26 6.08 -6.86 10.67
N GLU A 27 6.26 -6.15 9.55
CA GLU A 27 5.17 -5.55 8.78
C GLU A 27 4.68 -6.46 7.64
N ARG A 28 5.44 -7.52 7.34
CA ARG A 28 5.17 -8.37 6.17
C ARG A 28 4.11 -9.44 6.45
N LYS A 29 3.08 -9.46 5.63
CA LYS A 29 2.22 -10.65 5.48
C LYS A 29 2.97 -11.76 4.75
N PRO A 30 2.71 -13.05 5.02
CA PRO A 30 3.30 -14.13 4.23
C PRO A 30 3.03 -13.94 2.73
N PHE A 31 4.05 -13.91 1.88
CA PHE A 31 3.90 -13.68 0.44
C PHE A 31 2.96 -14.70 -0.24
N ARG A 32 2.95 -15.95 0.25
CA ARG A 32 1.99 -16.98 -0.19
C ARG A 32 0.53 -16.58 0.11
N LEU A 33 0.29 -15.84 1.19
CA LEU A 33 -1.04 -15.32 1.51
C LEU A 33 -1.45 -14.27 0.48
N LEU A 34 -0.56 -13.33 0.12
CA LEU A 34 -0.83 -12.32 -0.93
C LEU A 34 -1.20 -13.00 -2.25
N CYS A 35 -0.40 -13.97 -2.70
CA CYS A 35 -0.69 -14.74 -3.91
C CYS A 35 -2.03 -15.49 -3.84
N ARG A 36 -2.37 -16.06 -2.68
CA ARG A 36 -3.66 -16.77 -2.48
C ARG A 36 -4.84 -15.83 -2.52
N GLN A 37 -4.72 -14.66 -1.88
CA GLN A 37 -5.80 -13.66 -1.85
C GLN A 37 -5.99 -13.00 -3.22
N ALA A 38 -4.90 -12.79 -3.98
CA ALA A 38 -4.97 -12.32 -5.34
C ALA A 38 -5.74 -13.30 -6.25
N ARG A 39 -5.44 -14.60 -6.17
CA ARG A 39 -6.21 -15.63 -6.91
C ARG A 39 -7.71 -15.70 -6.54
N ARG A 40 -8.07 -15.22 -5.33
CA ARG A 40 -9.47 -15.17 -4.86
C ARG A 40 -10.16 -13.82 -5.17
N GLY A 41 -9.51 -12.92 -5.90
CA GLY A 41 -10.04 -11.59 -6.20
C GLY A 41 -10.27 -10.71 -4.96
N ARG A 42 -9.52 -10.94 -3.90
CA ARG A 42 -9.58 -10.15 -2.65
C ARG A 42 -8.47 -9.13 -2.54
N MET A 43 -7.40 -9.35 -3.29
CA MET A 43 -6.26 -8.47 -3.47
C MET A 43 -5.88 -8.43 -4.94
N ASP A 44 -5.25 -7.36 -5.39
CA ASP A 44 -4.40 -7.40 -6.58
C ASP A 44 -2.94 -7.44 -6.14
N LEU A 45 -2.17 -8.34 -6.73
CA LEU A 45 -0.72 -8.35 -6.70
C LEU A 45 -0.25 -7.92 -8.08
N LEU A 46 0.29 -6.70 -8.17
CA LEU A 46 0.65 -6.05 -9.42
C LEU A 46 2.15 -5.92 -9.54
N THR A 47 2.67 -6.11 -10.75
CA THR A 47 4.04 -5.76 -11.14
C THR A 47 4.04 -4.38 -11.79
N LEU A 48 4.95 -3.50 -11.37
CA LEU A 48 5.33 -2.33 -12.12
C LEU A 48 6.36 -2.79 -13.15
N ARG A 49 6.04 -2.65 -14.44
CA ARG A 49 6.93 -3.07 -15.54
C ARG A 49 7.48 -1.86 -16.28
N GLY A 50 8.76 -1.92 -16.61
CA GLY A 50 9.41 -1.00 -17.51
C GLY A 50 9.09 -1.28 -18.99
N GLU A 51 9.71 -0.55 -19.88
CA GLU A 51 9.48 -0.64 -21.33
C GLU A 51 9.92 -1.99 -21.92
N ALA A 52 10.98 -2.58 -21.41
CA ALA A 52 11.45 -3.91 -21.82
C ALA A 52 10.69 -5.05 -21.08
N GLY A 53 9.67 -4.72 -20.28
CA GLY A 53 8.89 -5.71 -19.54
C GLY A 53 9.51 -6.14 -18.21
N GLU A 54 10.65 -5.58 -17.83
CA GLU A 54 11.36 -5.88 -16.58
C GLU A 54 10.57 -5.40 -15.34
N PRO A 55 10.63 -6.15 -14.22
CA PRO A 55 9.94 -5.77 -13.00
C PRO A 55 10.66 -4.64 -12.27
N LEU A 56 10.13 -3.43 -12.31
CA LEU A 56 10.64 -2.23 -11.64
C LEU A 56 10.10 -2.05 -10.21
N GLY A 57 9.05 -2.78 -9.86
CA GLY A 57 8.42 -2.62 -8.56
C GLY A 57 7.20 -3.51 -8.38
N LEU A 58 6.55 -3.35 -7.25
CA LEU A 58 5.30 -4.04 -6.94
C LEU A 58 4.29 -3.11 -6.26
N ALA A 59 3.01 -3.42 -6.48
CA ALA A 59 1.91 -2.89 -5.69
C ALA A 59 1.00 -4.03 -5.25
N VAL A 60 0.53 -3.98 -4.01
CA VAL A 60 -0.47 -4.90 -3.47
C VAL A 60 -1.63 -4.07 -2.96
N THR A 61 -2.83 -4.37 -3.44
CA THR A 61 -4.04 -3.69 -2.97
C THR A 61 -5.02 -4.67 -2.36
N MET A 62 -5.69 -4.28 -1.29
CA MET A 62 -6.85 -5.00 -0.75
C MET A 62 -8.13 -4.43 -1.34
N LEU A 63 -9.04 -5.32 -1.75
CA LEU A 63 -10.27 -4.99 -2.46
C LEU A 63 -11.49 -5.34 -1.61
N HIS A 64 -12.40 -4.37 -1.43
CA HIS A 64 -13.70 -4.62 -0.80
C HIS A 64 -14.75 -3.65 -1.37
N GLU A 65 -15.71 -4.18 -2.13
CA GLU A 65 -16.75 -3.37 -2.79
C GLU A 65 -16.17 -2.15 -3.55
N SER A 66 -16.56 -0.94 -3.17
CA SER A 66 -16.04 0.31 -3.73
C SER A 66 -14.73 0.79 -3.10
N LEU A 67 -14.14 0.03 -2.17
CA LEU A 67 -12.93 0.41 -1.43
C LEU A 67 -11.69 -0.30 -1.97
N VAL A 68 -10.58 0.42 -2.03
CA VAL A 68 -9.26 -0.10 -2.39
C VAL A 68 -8.21 0.48 -1.46
N LEU A 69 -7.59 -0.38 -0.65
CA LEU A 69 -6.45 -0.03 0.18
C LEU A 69 -5.15 -0.46 -0.50
N LEU A 70 -4.26 0.48 -0.79
CA LEU A 70 -2.88 0.20 -1.21
C LEU A 70 -2.08 -0.25 0.02
N ASP A 71 -1.92 -1.56 0.17
CA ASP A 71 -1.33 -2.22 1.34
C ASP A 71 0.21 -2.26 1.27
N TYR A 72 0.77 -2.51 0.09
CA TYR A 72 2.22 -2.48 -0.17
C TYR A 72 2.51 -1.79 -1.48
N PHE A 73 3.52 -0.92 -1.48
CA PHE A 73 3.98 -0.24 -2.68
C PHE A 73 5.50 -0.04 -2.61
N ALA A 74 6.22 -0.61 -3.56
CA ALA A 74 7.67 -0.50 -3.60
C ALA A 74 8.20 -0.42 -5.03
N VAL A 75 9.17 0.48 -5.23
CA VAL A 75 9.99 0.57 -6.44
C VAL A 75 11.37 -0.02 -6.13
N ALA A 76 11.87 -0.86 -7.02
CA ALA A 76 13.18 -1.48 -6.89
C ALA A 76 14.27 -0.41 -6.71
N PRO A 77 15.29 -0.62 -5.84
CA PRO A 77 16.31 0.38 -5.56
C PRO A 77 16.96 0.96 -6.82
N ALA A 78 17.30 0.11 -7.79
CA ALA A 78 17.91 0.51 -9.06
C ALA A 78 16.99 1.38 -9.97
N ALA A 79 15.69 1.37 -9.73
CA ALA A 79 14.70 2.11 -10.49
C ALA A 79 14.19 3.39 -9.78
N ARG A 80 14.74 3.72 -8.61
CA ARG A 80 14.37 4.93 -7.86
C ARG A 80 15.00 6.18 -8.47
N GLY A 81 14.40 7.33 -8.18
CA GLY A 81 14.90 8.65 -8.63
C GLY A 81 14.36 9.11 -9.99
N GLY A 82 13.89 8.19 -10.86
CA GLY A 82 13.38 8.51 -12.20
C GLY A 82 11.86 8.78 -12.29
N GLY A 83 11.18 9.14 -11.21
CA GLY A 83 9.73 9.44 -11.25
C GLY A 83 8.81 8.22 -11.30
N ILE A 84 9.34 7.00 -11.43
CA ILE A 84 8.60 5.73 -11.57
C ILE A 84 7.52 5.55 -10.49
N GLY A 85 7.83 5.88 -9.24
CA GLY A 85 6.86 5.77 -8.15
C GLY A 85 5.66 6.69 -8.34
N GLY A 86 5.86 7.91 -8.79
CA GLY A 86 4.78 8.87 -9.09
C GLY A 86 3.92 8.41 -10.27
N GLU A 87 4.56 8.01 -11.37
CA GLU A 87 3.88 7.45 -12.55
C GLU A 87 3.03 6.23 -12.17
N ALA A 88 3.60 5.29 -11.42
CA ALA A 88 2.91 4.09 -10.96
C ALA A 88 1.73 4.40 -10.03
N LEU A 89 1.85 5.39 -9.14
CA LEU A 89 0.74 5.81 -8.27
C LEU A 89 -0.39 6.46 -9.09
N GLY A 90 -0.07 7.22 -10.13
CA GLY A 90 -1.03 7.75 -11.11
C GLY A 90 -1.81 6.61 -11.77
N LEU A 91 -1.11 5.63 -12.32
CA LEU A 91 -1.71 4.45 -12.95
C LEU A 91 -2.58 3.62 -11.97
N LEU A 92 -2.18 3.52 -10.69
CA LEU A 92 -3.01 2.86 -9.67
C LEU A 92 -4.32 3.63 -9.44
N ARG A 93 -4.27 4.95 -9.36
CA ARG A 93 -5.47 5.78 -9.20
C ARG A 93 -6.39 5.69 -10.41
N GLU A 94 -5.85 5.66 -11.62
CA GLU A 94 -6.62 5.44 -12.86
C GLU A 94 -7.24 4.04 -12.91
N ARG A 95 -6.47 3.00 -12.58
CA ARG A 95 -6.96 1.61 -12.51
C ARG A 95 -8.15 1.44 -11.58
N TYR A 96 -8.17 2.19 -10.49
CA TYR A 96 -9.23 2.12 -9.48
C TYR A 96 -10.15 3.35 -9.52
N ALA A 97 -10.20 4.07 -10.66
CA ALA A 97 -11.14 5.17 -10.84
C ALA A 97 -12.58 4.74 -10.57
N GLY A 98 -13.35 5.60 -9.91
CA GLY A 98 -14.71 5.27 -9.43
C GLY A 98 -14.77 4.46 -8.14
N ARG A 99 -13.62 4.06 -7.58
CA ARG A 99 -13.51 3.43 -6.26
C ARG A 99 -12.78 4.37 -5.29
N ARG A 100 -13.10 4.26 -4.01
CA ARG A 100 -12.37 5.01 -2.97
C ARG A 100 -11.00 4.37 -2.75
N PHE A 101 -9.97 4.97 -3.34
CA PHE A 101 -8.58 4.55 -3.23
C PHE A 101 -7.90 5.26 -2.07
N PHE A 102 -7.31 4.52 -1.15
CA PHE A 102 -6.61 5.05 0.00
C PHE A 102 -5.39 4.19 0.38
N LEU A 103 -4.54 4.75 1.21
CA LEU A 103 -3.34 4.09 1.74
C LEU A 103 -3.06 4.56 3.17
N GLU A 104 -2.13 3.89 3.81
CA GLU A 104 -1.67 4.16 5.16
C GLU A 104 -0.19 4.51 5.15
N ILE A 105 0.16 5.50 5.94
CA ILE A 105 1.54 5.85 6.24
C ILE A 105 1.71 5.95 7.75
N GLU A 106 2.93 5.74 8.25
CA GLU A 106 3.23 6.00 9.65
C GLU A 106 2.96 7.46 9.99
N ALA A 107 2.24 7.70 11.09
CA ALA A 107 1.92 9.06 11.54
C ALA A 107 3.19 9.84 11.90
N LEU A 108 3.16 11.14 11.64
CA LEU A 108 4.20 12.08 12.06
C LEU A 108 3.96 12.56 13.49
N GLY A 109 5.03 12.99 14.16
CA GLY A 109 4.97 13.56 15.51
C GLY A 109 4.68 12.55 16.60
N GLU A 110 4.95 11.26 16.35
CA GLU A 110 4.79 10.24 17.38
C GLU A 110 5.93 10.31 18.40
N PRO A 111 5.61 10.21 19.71
CA PRO A 111 6.63 10.16 20.76
C PRO A 111 7.70 9.11 20.47
N ASP A 112 8.93 9.38 20.87
CA ASP A 112 10.08 8.46 20.77
C ASP A 112 10.46 8.03 19.34
N THR A 113 9.95 8.70 18.30
CA THR A 113 10.38 8.45 16.92
C THR A 113 11.77 9.08 16.69
N PRO A 114 12.77 8.29 16.28
CA PRO A 114 14.10 8.84 15.97
C PRO A 114 14.02 9.88 14.84
N PRO A 115 14.81 10.97 14.89
CA PRO A 115 14.77 12.07 13.90
C PRO A 115 14.95 11.60 12.44
N GLU A 116 15.78 10.57 12.24
CA GLU A 116 15.97 9.97 10.90
C GLU A 116 14.70 9.31 10.38
N GLN A 117 13.99 8.59 11.24
CA GLN A 117 12.72 7.96 10.87
C GLN A 117 11.63 9.01 10.62
N GLU A 118 11.58 10.06 11.45
CA GLU A 118 10.66 11.17 11.25
C GLU A 118 10.89 11.85 9.89
N THR A 119 12.15 12.06 9.52
CA THR A 119 12.51 12.57 8.20
C THR A 119 12.06 11.67 7.06
N LEU A 120 12.21 10.35 7.20
CA LEU A 120 11.77 9.38 6.19
C LEU A 120 10.24 9.35 6.08
N ARG A 121 9.51 9.39 7.20
CA ARG A 121 8.05 9.48 7.22
C ARG A 121 7.56 10.77 6.54
N ALA A 122 8.17 11.91 6.85
CA ALA A 122 7.85 13.20 6.24
C ALA A 122 8.06 13.17 4.71
N ARG A 123 9.18 12.60 4.24
CA ARG A 123 9.45 12.42 2.80
C ARG A 123 8.42 11.52 2.14
N ARG A 124 8.02 10.43 2.78
CA ARG A 124 6.98 9.51 2.29
C ARG A 124 5.64 10.22 2.17
N LYS A 125 5.22 10.94 3.19
CA LYS A 125 4.00 11.76 3.17
C LYS A 125 4.04 12.78 2.03
N ALA A 126 5.11 13.55 1.94
CA ALA A 126 5.29 14.53 0.88
C ALA A 126 5.25 13.90 -0.52
N PHE A 127 5.81 12.69 -0.71
CA PHE A 127 5.72 11.94 -1.96
C PHE A 127 4.25 11.66 -2.33
N TYR A 128 3.46 11.11 -1.42
CA TYR A 128 2.06 10.80 -1.71
C TYR A 128 1.22 12.04 -1.99
N LEU A 129 1.40 13.11 -1.22
CA LEU A 129 0.68 14.37 -1.42
C LEU A 129 1.01 15.00 -2.79
N ARG A 130 2.30 15.05 -3.19
CA ARG A 130 2.69 15.55 -4.52
C ARG A 130 2.10 14.74 -5.67
N ASN A 131 1.82 13.47 -5.46
CA ASN A 131 1.25 12.57 -6.45
C ASN A 131 -0.28 12.43 -6.31
N GLY A 132 -0.93 13.43 -5.70
CA GLY A 132 -2.38 13.63 -5.73
C GLY A 132 -3.16 12.86 -4.68
N MET A 133 -2.49 12.28 -3.66
CA MET A 133 -3.18 11.84 -2.45
C MET A 133 -3.47 13.04 -1.55
N ARG A 134 -4.50 12.93 -0.73
CA ARG A 134 -4.95 13.97 0.21
C ARG A 134 -5.01 13.41 1.62
N ALA A 135 -4.78 14.27 2.62
CA ALA A 135 -4.83 13.92 4.04
C ALA A 135 -6.17 14.40 4.64
N PRO A 136 -7.17 13.53 4.80
CA PRO A 136 -8.47 13.90 5.37
C PRO A 136 -8.45 14.07 6.89
N GLY A 137 -7.30 13.91 7.53
CA GLY A 137 -7.15 14.02 8.99
C GLY A 137 -7.52 12.75 9.76
N VAL A 138 -7.68 11.61 9.08
CA VAL A 138 -8.02 10.34 9.73
C VAL A 138 -6.76 9.62 10.21
N ARG A 139 -6.73 9.26 11.48
CA ARG A 139 -5.69 8.41 12.08
C ARG A 139 -6.21 7.03 12.44
N ALA A 140 -5.34 6.05 12.28
CA ALA A 140 -5.63 4.65 12.58
C ALA A 140 -4.54 4.03 13.48
N CYS A 141 -4.84 2.87 14.03
CA CYS A 141 -3.86 2.06 14.76
C CYS A 141 -3.85 0.64 14.19
N ILE A 142 -2.65 0.15 13.83
CA ILE A 142 -2.42 -1.20 13.32
C ILE A 142 -1.21 -1.78 14.05
N PHE A 143 -1.34 -2.96 14.61
CA PHE A 143 -0.30 -3.60 15.43
C PHE A 143 0.28 -2.70 16.54
N GLY A 144 -0.54 -1.77 17.05
CA GLY A 144 -0.09 -0.79 18.04
C GLY A 144 0.61 0.45 17.46
N GLN A 145 0.89 0.47 16.17
CA GLN A 145 1.50 1.61 15.49
C GLN A 145 0.43 2.59 15.00
N ARG A 146 0.66 3.88 15.22
CA ARG A 146 -0.21 4.94 14.70
C ARG A 146 0.09 5.22 13.24
N MET A 147 -0.97 5.26 12.46
CA MET A 147 -0.96 5.48 11.02
C MET A 147 -1.81 6.70 10.68
N GLU A 148 -1.46 7.39 9.61
CA GLU A 148 -2.29 8.40 8.97
C GLU A 148 -2.83 7.83 7.65
N LEU A 149 -4.13 8.01 7.40
CA LEU A 149 -4.75 7.60 6.16
C LEU A 149 -4.69 8.73 5.13
N LEU A 150 -4.25 8.39 3.93
CA LEU A 150 -4.29 9.29 2.77
C LEU A 150 -5.27 8.72 1.75
N THR A 151 -6.12 9.56 1.18
CA THR A 151 -7.17 9.19 0.23
C THR A 151 -7.03 9.95 -1.09
N ALA A 152 -7.46 9.35 -2.19
CA ALA A 152 -7.41 10.00 -3.50
C ALA A 152 -8.51 11.08 -3.65
N ASP A 153 -9.67 10.87 -3.03
CA ASP A 153 -10.82 11.78 -3.08
C ASP A 153 -10.81 12.88 -1.99
N GLY A 154 -9.97 12.75 -0.97
CA GLY A 154 -9.90 13.64 0.19
C GLY A 154 -11.00 13.41 1.23
N LEU A 155 -11.83 12.38 1.05
CA LEU A 155 -12.89 12.05 1.99
C LEU A 155 -12.37 11.08 3.09
N PRO A 156 -12.87 11.21 4.32
CA PRO A 156 -12.45 10.33 5.40
C PRO A 156 -12.94 8.89 5.19
N VAL A 157 -12.11 7.91 5.59
CA VAL A 157 -12.48 6.50 5.66
C VAL A 157 -13.06 6.22 7.02
N THR A 158 -14.26 5.63 7.06
CA THR A 158 -14.92 5.29 8.32
C THR A 158 -14.32 4.04 8.97
N ALA A 159 -14.53 3.89 10.28
CA ALA A 159 -14.08 2.72 11.03
C ALA A 159 -14.70 1.40 10.51
N ALA A 160 -15.93 1.46 9.98
CA ALA A 160 -16.60 0.29 9.39
C ALA A 160 -15.94 -0.13 8.09
N GLU A 161 -15.73 0.82 7.16
CA GLU A 161 -15.04 0.63 5.88
C GLU A 161 -13.62 0.09 6.07
N TYR A 162 -12.86 0.70 6.98
CA TYR A 162 -11.50 0.30 7.28
C TYR A 162 -11.41 -1.15 7.76
N ARG A 163 -12.26 -1.54 8.72
CA ARG A 163 -12.33 -2.93 9.20
C ARG A 163 -12.80 -3.91 8.11
N ALA A 164 -13.74 -3.49 7.26
CA ALA A 164 -14.29 -4.33 6.20
C ALA A 164 -13.21 -4.69 5.15
N VAL A 165 -12.39 -3.72 4.72
CA VAL A 165 -11.26 -3.95 3.80
C VAL A 165 -10.27 -4.97 4.38
N TYR A 166 -9.88 -4.82 5.66
CA TYR A 166 -8.97 -5.76 6.31
C TYR A 166 -9.55 -7.18 6.46
N ARG A 167 -10.83 -7.29 6.87
CA ARG A 167 -11.50 -8.59 6.96
C ARG A 167 -11.56 -9.31 5.61
N ARG A 168 -11.80 -8.59 4.54
CA ARG A 168 -11.87 -9.14 3.18
C ARG A 168 -10.49 -9.49 2.65
N GLY A 169 -9.54 -8.56 2.71
CA GLY A 169 -8.19 -8.68 2.15
C GLY A 169 -7.33 -9.66 2.92
N ALA A 170 -7.09 -9.42 4.21
CA ALA A 170 -6.23 -10.27 5.03
C ALA A 170 -6.91 -11.58 5.47
N GLY A 171 -8.24 -11.59 5.54
CA GLY A 171 -9.06 -12.68 6.09
C GLY A 171 -9.45 -12.44 7.55
N ARG A 172 -10.54 -13.08 8.02
CA ARG A 172 -11.15 -12.81 9.33
C ARG A 172 -10.19 -13.01 10.50
N LEU A 173 -9.42 -14.11 10.51
CA LEU A 173 -8.45 -14.41 11.58
C LEU A 173 -7.29 -13.42 11.59
N ALA A 174 -6.72 -13.10 10.42
CA ALA A 174 -5.65 -12.12 10.33
C ALA A 174 -6.13 -10.71 10.74
N ALA A 175 -7.35 -10.31 10.36
CA ALA A 175 -7.93 -9.04 10.78
C ALA A 175 -8.13 -8.94 12.30
N LEU A 176 -8.42 -10.06 12.99
CA LEU A 176 -8.49 -10.10 14.45
C LEU A 176 -7.12 -9.89 15.11
N LEU A 177 -6.04 -10.39 14.50
CA LEU A 177 -4.68 -10.19 14.98
C LEU A 177 -4.18 -8.77 14.69
N ILE A 178 -4.46 -8.25 13.50
CA ILE A 178 -4.07 -6.90 13.06
C ILE A 178 -4.79 -5.82 13.88
N ARG A 179 -6.06 -6.07 14.25
CA ARG A 179 -6.92 -5.14 15.00
C ARG A 179 -6.95 -3.73 14.41
N PRO A 180 -7.25 -3.58 13.11
CA PRO A 180 -7.29 -2.27 12.48
C PRO A 180 -8.43 -1.44 13.10
N ARG A 181 -8.10 -0.23 13.55
CA ARG A 181 -9.08 0.68 14.16
C ARG A 181 -8.76 2.13 13.82
N ILE A 182 -9.77 2.91 13.55
CA ILE A 182 -9.68 4.37 13.49
C ILE A 182 -9.63 4.88 14.94
N ILE A 183 -8.77 5.86 15.20
CA ILE A 183 -8.54 6.44 16.53
C ILE A 183 -8.83 7.93 16.60
N GLU A 184 -8.83 8.64 15.45
CA GLU A 184 -9.15 10.06 15.29
C GLU A 184 -9.77 10.30 13.92
#